data_f00cf83445104decbcc583860c4ed821
#
_entry.id   f00cf83445104decbcc583860c4ed821
#
_cell.length_a   1.000
_cell.length_b   1.000
_cell.length_c   1.000
_cell.angle_alpha   90.00
_cell.angle_beta   90.00
_cell.angle_gamma   90.00
#
_symmetry.space_group_name_H-M   'P 1'
#
loop_
_entity.id
_entity.type
_entity.pdbx_description
1 polymer ?
#
loop_
_entity_poly.entity_id
_entity_poly.type
_entity_poly.pdbx_seq_one_letter_code
_entity_poly.pdbx_strand_id
1 'polypeptide(L)'
;ALEELYGQGVVRAIGVSNFMPDRYFDLAVHSDVTPAVNQCEVHPLHQRGDLHEITRRHGTVLQAWAPLTQGRSEIHGSPVLLRIAEQHGKSVAQVMLRWLVQRGISLVAKSTHETRLRENLDIFDFELAEAEMSDIATLEKHKPNAGMTHHDPRLLEYLHDKYR
;
A
#
# COMPACT_ATOMS: atom_id res chain seq x y z
N ALA A 1 1.51 26.01 -3.98
CA ALA A 1 1.85 25.98 -2.54
C ALA A 1 2.88 24.88 -2.22
N LEU A 2 2.62 23.57 -2.41
CA LEU A 2 3.60 22.51 -2.07
C LEU A 2 4.87 22.59 -2.93
N GLU A 3 4.76 22.87 -4.22
CA GLU A 3 5.91 23.05 -5.12
C GLU A 3 6.75 24.28 -4.75
N GLU A 4 6.14 25.34 -4.25
CA GLU A 4 6.85 26.50 -3.72
C GLU A 4 7.70 26.14 -2.50
N LEU A 5 7.15 25.37 -1.56
CA LEU A 5 7.87 24.89 -0.38
C LEU A 5 9.01 23.94 -0.77
N TYR A 6 8.79 23.10 -1.78
CA TYR A 6 9.82 22.24 -2.35
C TYR A 6 10.93 23.09 -3.00
N GLY A 7 10.58 24.07 -3.83
CA GLY A 7 11.53 24.97 -4.48
C GLY A 7 12.33 25.82 -3.50
N GLN A 8 11.75 26.17 -2.36
CA GLN A 8 12.42 26.88 -1.25
C GLN A 8 13.29 25.95 -0.39
N GLY A 9 13.30 24.64 -0.62
CA GLY A 9 14.04 23.67 0.17
C GLY A 9 13.46 23.42 1.58
N VAL A 10 12.26 23.90 1.88
CA VAL A 10 11.57 23.69 3.17
C VAL A 10 11.19 22.22 3.34
N VAL A 11 10.75 21.56 2.24
CA VAL A 11 10.49 20.15 2.18
C VAL A 11 11.38 19.49 1.13
N ARG A 12 11.80 18.25 1.39
CA ARG A 12 12.67 17.49 0.48
C ARG A 12 11.91 16.70 -0.59
N ALA A 13 10.64 16.47 -0.38
CA ALA A 13 9.76 15.74 -1.29
C ALA A 13 8.31 16.12 -1.02
N ILE A 14 7.48 16.06 -2.05
CA ILE A 14 6.03 16.22 -1.96
C ILE A 14 5.36 14.98 -2.51
N GLY A 15 4.16 14.68 -2.05
CA GLY A 15 3.43 13.49 -2.46
C GLY A 15 1.93 13.66 -2.31
N VAL A 16 1.22 12.62 -2.70
CA VAL A 16 -0.25 12.58 -2.68
C VAL A 16 -0.74 11.32 -1.99
N SER A 17 -2.03 11.26 -1.70
CA SER A 17 -2.68 10.09 -1.12
C SER A 17 -4.00 9.81 -1.82
N ASN A 18 -4.23 8.53 -2.16
CA ASN A 18 -5.45 8.03 -2.81
C ASN A 18 -5.73 8.64 -4.19
N PHE A 19 -4.69 9.01 -4.92
CA PHE A 19 -4.80 9.40 -6.32
C PHE A 19 -4.80 8.14 -7.19
N MET A 20 -5.94 7.88 -7.81
CA MET A 20 -6.10 6.73 -8.72
C MET A 20 -5.48 7.01 -10.09
N PRO A 21 -5.33 6.00 -10.98
CA PRO A 21 -4.54 6.13 -12.19
C PRO A 21 -4.82 7.37 -13.03
N ASP A 22 -6.09 7.69 -13.25
CA ASP A 22 -6.54 8.85 -14.02
C ASP A 22 -6.13 10.18 -13.37
N ARG A 23 -6.44 10.36 -12.09
CA ARG A 23 -6.10 11.57 -11.33
C ARG A 23 -4.61 11.70 -11.08
N TYR A 24 -3.94 10.55 -10.83
CA TYR A 24 -2.50 10.54 -10.65
C TYR A 24 -1.79 10.98 -11.94
N PHE A 25 -2.19 10.41 -13.09
CA PHE A 25 -1.60 10.75 -14.37
C PHE A 25 -1.81 12.22 -14.72
N ASP A 26 -3.05 12.72 -14.58
CA ASP A 26 -3.38 14.12 -14.81
C ASP A 26 -2.48 15.07 -13.97
N LEU A 27 -2.37 14.77 -12.69
CA LEU A 27 -1.48 15.55 -11.81
C LEU A 27 -0.01 15.45 -12.24
N ALA A 28 0.48 14.25 -12.51
CA ALA A 28 1.90 14.02 -12.80
C ALA A 28 2.38 14.70 -14.09
N VAL A 29 1.48 14.86 -15.10
CA VAL A 29 1.83 15.49 -16.38
C VAL A 29 1.61 17.01 -16.39
N HIS A 30 0.83 17.55 -15.45
CA HIS A 30 0.53 18.98 -15.38
C HIS A 30 1.21 19.69 -14.20
N SER A 31 1.98 18.96 -13.39
CA SER A 31 2.76 19.54 -12.28
C SER A 31 4.23 19.67 -12.67
N ASP A 32 4.89 20.73 -12.18
CA ASP A 32 6.34 20.94 -12.38
C ASP A 32 7.17 19.94 -11.56
N VAL A 33 6.63 19.47 -10.44
CA VAL A 33 7.27 18.49 -9.56
C VAL A 33 6.43 17.23 -9.46
N THR A 34 6.90 16.13 -10.06
CA THR A 34 6.23 14.82 -9.94
C THR A 34 6.16 14.39 -8.47
N PRO A 35 5.00 13.94 -7.98
CA PRO A 35 4.88 13.42 -6.62
C PRO A 35 5.89 12.31 -6.33
N ALA A 36 6.66 12.42 -5.26
CA ALA A 36 7.61 11.38 -4.86
C ALA A 36 6.91 10.11 -4.33
N VAL A 37 5.74 10.28 -3.74
CA VAL A 37 4.95 9.19 -3.14
C VAL A 37 3.47 9.37 -3.50
N ASN A 38 2.80 8.25 -3.79
CA ASN A 38 1.34 8.15 -3.75
C ASN A 38 0.96 7.10 -2.71
N GLN A 39 0.39 7.52 -1.58
CA GLN A 39 0.01 6.62 -0.49
C GLN A 39 -1.42 6.12 -0.68
N CYS A 40 -1.58 4.82 -0.91
CA CYS A 40 -2.88 4.18 -1.18
C CYS A 40 -3.07 2.91 -0.37
N GLU A 41 -4.32 2.43 -0.25
CA GLU A 41 -4.60 1.10 0.28
C GLU A 41 -4.03 0.04 -0.65
N VAL A 42 -3.07 -0.75 -0.14
CA VAL A 42 -2.50 -1.89 -0.87
C VAL A 42 -2.26 -3.06 0.08
N HIS A 43 -2.80 -4.21 -0.28
CA HIS A 43 -2.61 -5.48 0.42
C HIS A 43 -2.98 -6.65 -0.54
N PRO A 44 -2.75 -7.94 -0.20
CA PRO A 44 -2.97 -9.04 -1.14
C PRO A 44 -4.39 -9.15 -1.72
N LEU A 45 -5.43 -8.66 -1.02
CA LEU A 45 -6.80 -8.63 -1.56
C LEU A 45 -7.12 -7.38 -2.39
N HIS A 46 -6.20 -6.41 -2.43
CA HIS A 46 -6.36 -5.13 -3.11
C HIS A 46 -5.02 -4.59 -3.59
N GLN A 47 -4.52 -5.17 -4.68
CA GLN A 47 -3.11 -5.12 -5.07
C GLN A 47 -2.70 -3.90 -5.90
N ARG A 48 -3.66 -3.17 -6.47
CA ARG A 48 -3.45 -1.92 -7.22
C ARG A 48 -2.39 -2.05 -8.34
N GLY A 49 -2.46 -3.12 -9.13
CA GLY A 49 -1.46 -3.39 -10.17
C GLY A 49 -1.34 -2.26 -11.21
N ASP A 50 -2.46 -1.75 -11.70
CA ASP A 50 -2.56 -0.63 -12.63
C ASP A 50 -1.96 0.67 -12.07
N LEU A 51 -2.31 1.00 -10.82
CA LEU A 51 -1.76 2.17 -10.12
C LEU A 51 -0.27 2.02 -9.88
N HIS A 52 0.18 0.84 -9.46
CA HIS A 52 1.60 0.57 -9.23
C HIS A 52 2.42 0.72 -10.53
N GLU A 53 1.90 0.22 -11.65
CA GLU A 53 2.56 0.35 -12.93
C GLU A 53 2.72 1.81 -13.36
N ILE A 54 1.64 2.61 -13.31
CA ILE A 54 1.69 4.01 -13.75
C ILE A 54 2.57 4.85 -12.82
N THR A 55 2.48 4.68 -11.51
CA THR A 55 3.33 5.43 -10.55
C THR A 55 4.81 5.12 -10.78
N ARG A 56 5.16 3.85 -10.99
CA ARG A 56 6.53 3.42 -11.27
C ARG A 56 7.09 4.03 -12.55
N ARG A 57 6.29 4.13 -13.62
CA ARG A 57 6.70 4.77 -14.89
C ARG A 57 7.08 6.24 -14.71
N HIS A 58 6.47 6.92 -13.77
CA HIS A 58 6.72 8.35 -13.46
C HIS A 58 7.71 8.56 -12.31
N GLY A 59 8.34 7.49 -11.79
CA GLY A 59 9.29 7.61 -10.69
C GLY A 59 8.67 7.87 -9.31
N THR A 60 7.35 7.71 -9.18
CA THR A 60 6.62 7.84 -7.92
C THR A 60 6.58 6.51 -7.19
N VAL A 61 6.92 6.51 -5.91
CA VAL A 61 6.81 5.33 -5.05
C VAL A 61 5.36 5.13 -4.61
N LEU A 62 4.78 3.97 -4.90
CA LEU A 62 3.52 3.58 -4.28
C LEU A 62 3.79 3.20 -2.83
N GLN A 63 3.06 3.80 -1.88
CA GLN A 63 3.17 3.48 -0.46
C GLN A 63 1.86 2.88 0.04
N ALA A 64 1.94 1.69 0.65
CA ALA A 64 0.78 0.98 1.17
C ALA A 64 0.35 1.49 2.56
N TRP A 65 -0.87 2.00 2.70
CA TRP A 65 -1.54 2.04 3.98
C TRP A 65 -2.42 0.80 4.15
N ALA A 66 -2.71 0.41 5.40
CA ALA A 66 -3.38 -0.84 5.78
C ALA A 66 -2.76 -2.11 5.13
N PRO A 67 -1.42 -2.26 5.08
CA PRO A 67 -0.78 -3.40 4.43
C PRO A 67 -1.18 -4.74 5.04
N LEU A 68 -1.59 -4.75 6.32
CA LEU A 68 -2.05 -5.91 7.09
C LEU A 68 -3.58 -5.97 7.22
N THR A 69 -4.32 -5.29 6.33
CA THR A 69 -5.79 -5.28 6.27
C THR A 69 -6.49 -4.93 7.60
N GLN A 70 -5.82 -4.19 8.48
CA GLN A 70 -6.29 -3.85 9.83
C GLN A 70 -6.68 -5.08 10.67
N GLY A 71 -6.01 -6.24 10.44
CA GLY A 71 -6.21 -7.47 11.19
C GLY A 71 -7.43 -8.30 10.78
N ARG A 72 -7.98 -8.12 9.58
CA ARG A 72 -9.09 -8.95 9.08
C ARG A 72 -8.69 -10.43 9.05
N SER A 73 -9.48 -11.27 9.69
CA SER A 73 -9.24 -12.71 9.80
C SER A 73 -9.22 -13.43 8.45
N GLU A 74 -10.00 -12.95 7.48
CA GLU A 74 -10.10 -13.54 6.14
C GLU A 74 -8.73 -13.73 5.47
N ILE A 75 -7.89 -12.71 5.50
CA ILE A 75 -6.57 -12.77 4.85
C ILE A 75 -5.56 -13.54 5.69
N HIS A 76 -5.59 -13.35 7.01
CA HIS A 76 -4.68 -14.04 7.92
C HIS A 76 -4.93 -15.55 8.01
N GLY A 77 -6.14 -16.01 7.65
CA GLY A 77 -6.50 -17.42 7.53
C GLY A 77 -6.34 -18.00 6.12
N SER A 78 -5.77 -17.24 5.17
CA SER A 78 -5.57 -17.71 3.80
C SER A 78 -4.65 -18.92 3.74
N PRO A 79 -5.08 -20.06 3.15
CA PRO A 79 -4.23 -21.25 3.03
C PRO A 79 -2.92 -20.98 2.25
N VAL A 80 -2.96 -20.07 1.27
CA VAL A 80 -1.79 -19.67 0.50
C VAL A 80 -0.78 -18.98 1.41
N LEU A 81 -1.20 -17.97 2.19
CA LEU A 81 -0.30 -17.23 3.07
C LEU A 81 0.19 -18.07 4.25
N LEU A 82 -0.66 -18.93 4.81
CA LEU A 82 -0.27 -19.84 5.90
C LEU A 82 0.81 -20.83 5.44
N ARG A 83 0.67 -21.43 4.27
CA ARG A 83 1.67 -22.33 3.70
C ARG A 83 3.02 -21.61 3.49
N ILE A 84 3.01 -20.42 2.91
CA ILE A 84 4.23 -19.65 2.67
C ILE A 84 4.87 -19.24 4.01
N ALA A 85 4.07 -18.81 4.97
CA ALA A 85 4.54 -18.44 6.30
C ALA A 85 5.25 -19.62 7.00
N GLU A 86 4.67 -20.81 6.94
CA GLU A 86 5.26 -22.04 7.48
C GLU A 86 6.59 -22.39 6.81
N GLN A 87 6.66 -22.30 5.47
CA GLN A 87 7.88 -22.59 4.71
C GLN A 87 9.06 -21.69 5.11
N HIS A 88 8.79 -20.43 5.43
CA HIS A 88 9.81 -19.46 5.82
C HIS A 88 10.01 -19.33 7.35
N GLY A 89 9.23 -20.04 8.17
CA GLY A 89 9.24 -19.88 9.63
C GLY A 89 8.84 -18.47 10.07
N LYS A 90 7.98 -17.80 9.31
CA LYS A 90 7.53 -16.41 9.51
C LYS A 90 6.04 -16.35 9.77
N SER A 91 5.56 -15.22 10.30
CA SER A 91 4.12 -14.96 10.42
C SER A 91 3.51 -14.57 9.07
N VAL A 92 2.21 -14.76 8.93
CA VAL A 92 1.45 -14.27 7.76
C VAL A 92 1.64 -12.76 7.56
N ALA A 93 1.71 -12.01 8.66
CA ALA A 93 1.96 -10.57 8.60
C ALA A 93 3.33 -10.26 7.96
N GLN A 94 4.39 -10.95 8.36
CA GLN A 94 5.72 -10.79 7.77
C GLN A 94 5.74 -11.15 6.28
N VAL A 95 5.06 -12.23 5.87
CA VAL A 95 4.92 -12.61 4.46
C VAL A 95 4.23 -11.50 3.65
N MET A 96 3.12 -10.94 4.16
CA MET A 96 2.40 -9.84 3.50
C MET A 96 3.27 -8.59 3.34
N LEU A 97 4.01 -8.22 4.39
CA LEU A 97 4.91 -7.06 4.34
C LEU A 97 6.08 -7.30 3.39
N ARG A 98 6.69 -8.49 3.43
CA ARG A 98 7.78 -8.88 2.52
C ARG A 98 7.33 -8.85 1.07
N TRP A 99 6.14 -9.38 0.77
CA TRP A 99 5.55 -9.34 -0.56
C TRP A 99 5.42 -7.91 -1.11
N LEU A 100 4.98 -6.95 -0.29
CA LEU A 100 4.92 -5.54 -0.70
C LEU A 100 6.31 -4.97 -1.01
N VAL A 101 7.28 -5.21 -0.12
CA VAL A 101 8.66 -4.73 -0.29
C VAL A 101 9.29 -5.30 -1.56
N GLN A 102 9.11 -6.60 -1.84
CA GLN A 102 9.65 -7.22 -3.05
C GLN A 102 9.02 -6.69 -4.35
N ARG A 103 7.80 -6.15 -4.27
CA ARG A 103 7.18 -5.41 -5.38
C ARG A 103 7.71 -3.97 -5.53
N GLY A 104 8.61 -3.51 -4.67
CA GLY A 104 9.07 -2.12 -4.65
C GLY A 104 8.05 -1.14 -4.07
N ILE A 105 7.07 -1.64 -3.30
CA ILE A 105 6.05 -0.83 -2.64
C ILE A 105 6.53 -0.52 -1.21
N SER A 106 6.63 0.76 -0.88
CA SER A 106 6.84 1.21 0.50
C SER A 106 5.58 0.92 1.34
N LEU A 107 5.71 0.87 2.67
CA LEU A 107 4.56 0.57 3.52
C LEU A 107 4.62 1.29 4.86
N VAL A 108 3.44 1.49 5.46
CA VAL A 108 3.29 1.97 6.84
C VAL A 108 2.45 0.96 7.62
N ALA A 109 3.05 0.34 8.64
CA ALA A 109 2.40 -0.61 9.52
C ALA A 109 2.37 -0.07 10.95
N LYS A 110 1.18 -0.02 11.57
CA LYS A 110 1.00 0.47 12.94
C LYS A 110 0.88 -0.70 13.90
N SER A 111 1.60 -0.64 15.00
CA SER A 111 1.34 -1.49 16.17
C SER A 111 1.56 -0.69 17.47
N THR A 112 0.87 -1.12 18.54
CA THR A 112 1.10 -0.66 19.92
C THR A 112 1.85 -1.72 20.74
N HIS A 113 2.13 -2.89 20.15
CA HIS A 113 2.83 -3.99 20.80
C HIS A 113 4.27 -4.04 20.29
N GLU A 114 5.24 -3.98 21.20
CA GLU A 114 6.66 -3.99 20.85
C GLU A 114 7.05 -5.23 20.04
N THR A 115 6.59 -6.41 20.45
CA THR A 115 6.85 -7.66 19.71
C THR A 115 6.44 -7.56 18.25
N ARG A 116 5.23 -7.07 17.98
CA ARG A 116 4.73 -6.89 16.60
C ARG A 116 5.51 -5.83 15.82
N LEU A 117 6.00 -4.77 16.49
CA LEU A 117 6.86 -3.79 15.84
C LEU A 117 8.17 -4.41 15.38
N ARG A 118 8.77 -5.27 16.22
CA ARG A 118 9.99 -6.03 15.88
C ARG A 118 9.72 -7.00 14.72
N GLU A 119 8.64 -7.78 14.79
CA GLU A 119 8.23 -8.69 13.71
C GLU A 119 8.00 -7.96 12.39
N ASN A 120 7.34 -6.79 12.40
CA ASN A 120 7.11 -5.99 11.19
C ASN A 120 8.41 -5.48 10.54
N LEU A 121 9.50 -5.34 11.30
CA LEU A 121 10.82 -4.98 10.79
C LEU A 121 11.64 -6.19 10.37
N ASP A 122 11.37 -7.37 10.94
CA ASP A 122 12.07 -8.64 10.69
C ASP A 122 11.55 -9.32 9.41
N ILE A 123 11.67 -8.61 8.28
CA ILE A 123 11.18 -9.03 6.97
C ILE A 123 12.27 -9.00 5.88
N PHE A 124 13.51 -8.71 6.26
CA PHE A 124 14.62 -8.56 5.31
C PHE A 124 15.58 -9.74 5.30
N ASP A 125 15.39 -10.72 6.18
CA ASP A 125 16.22 -11.92 6.35
C ASP A 125 15.73 -13.12 5.52
N PHE A 126 14.63 -12.97 4.77
CA PHE A 126 14.08 -13.98 3.86
C PHE A 126 13.58 -13.34 2.56
N GLU A 127 13.40 -14.15 1.54
CA GLU A 127 12.91 -13.73 0.23
C GLU A 127 11.85 -14.69 -0.26
N LEU A 128 10.75 -14.14 -0.79
CA LEU A 128 9.69 -14.92 -1.42
C LEU A 128 10.13 -15.32 -2.83
N ALA A 129 10.00 -16.60 -3.16
CA ALA A 129 10.26 -17.10 -4.51
C ALA A 129 9.23 -16.55 -5.52
N GLU A 130 9.56 -16.54 -6.79
CA GLU A 130 8.66 -16.05 -7.86
C GLU A 130 7.32 -16.78 -7.88
N ALA A 131 7.31 -18.10 -7.62
CA ALA A 131 6.09 -18.89 -7.49
C ALA A 131 5.22 -18.43 -6.31
N GLU A 132 5.84 -18.12 -5.16
CA GLU A 132 5.12 -17.62 -3.99
C GLU A 132 4.56 -16.22 -4.22
N MET A 133 5.32 -15.34 -4.89
CA MET A 133 4.85 -14.02 -5.32
C MET A 133 3.64 -14.15 -6.25
N SER A 134 3.67 -15.10 -7.18
CA SER A 134 2.57 -15.41 -8.10
C SER A 134 1.35 -15.98 -7.36
N ASP A 135 1.56 -16.89 -6.40
CA ASP A 135 0.49 -17.45 -5.59
C ASP A 135 -0.22 -16.36 -4.78
N ILE A 136 0.53 -15.43 -4.17
CA ILE A 136 -0.06 -14.28 -3.46
C ILE A 136 -0.81 -13.36 -4.43
N ALA A 137 -0.34 -13.20 -5.65
CA ALA A 137 -1.03 -12.39 -6.67
C ALA A 137 -2.42 -12.94 -7.01
N THR A 138 -2.65 -14.25 -6.90
CA THR A 138 -3.98 -14.86 -7.11
C THR A 138 -5.03 -14.46 -6.08
N LEU A 139 -4.63 -13.88 -4.95
CA LEU A 139 -5.53 -13.46 -3.87
C LEU A 139 -6.27 -12.14 -4.17
N GLU A 140 -5.97 -11.49 -5.29
CA GLU A 140 -6.63 -10.22 -5.68
C GLU A 140 -8.17 -10.37 -5.75
N LYS A 141 -8.85 -9.50 -5.05
CA LYS A 141 -10.33 -9.44 -5.03
C LYS A 141 -10.87 -8.05 -5.35
N HIS A 142 -9.99 -7.09 -5.63
CA HIS A 142 -10.36 -5.67 -5.75
C HIS A 142 -11.18 -5.15 -4.57
N LYS A 143 -10.92 -5.70 -3.37
CA LYS A 143 -11.71 -5.49 -2.17
C LYS A 143 -10.99 -4.59 -1.16
N PRO A 144 -11.37 -3.30 -1.08
CA PRO A 144 -10.83 -2.40 -0.07
C PRO A 144 -11.30 -2.77 1.34
N ASN A 145 -10.52 -2.41 2.36
CA ASN A 145 -10.84 -2.69 3.76
C ASN A 145 -12.17 -2.07 4.22
N ALA A 146 -12.40 -0.82 3.87
CA ALA A 146 -13.59 -0.08 4.29
C ALA A 146 -14.87 -0.46 3.51
N GLY A 147 -14.77 -1.35 2.51
CA GLY A 147 -15.89 -1.65 1.62
C GLY A 147 -16.27 -0.51 0.67
N MET A 148 -15.69 0.69 0.86
CA MET A 148 -15.82 1.88 0.02
C MET A 148 -14.42 2.39 -0.34
N THR A 149 -14.27 2.89 -1.56
CA THR A 149 -13.04 3.57 -1.99
C THR A 149 -13.18 5.07 -1.78
N HIS A 150 -12.07 5.82 -1.79
CA HIS A 150 -12.07 7.29 -1.76
C HIS A 150 -12.73 7.94 -3.01
N HIS A 151 -13.14 7.13 -3.99
CA HIS A 151 -13.90 7.57 -5.16
C HIS A 151 -15.40 7.31 -5.02
N ASP A 152 -15.83 6.64 -3.95
CA ASP A 152 -17.25 6.38 -3.72
C ASP A 152 -17.91 7.67 -3.21
N PRO A 153 -18.87 8.24 -3.93
CA PRO A 153 -19.58 9.46 -3.50
C PRO A 153 -20.18 9.32 -2.09
N ARG A 154 -20.60 8.12 -1.71
CA ARG A 154 -21.18 7.83 -0.38
C ARG A 154 -20.18 8.09 0.75
N LEU A 155 -18.87 7.91 0.48
CA LEU A 155 -17.86 8.27 1.47
C LEU A 155 -17.80 9.78 1.66
N LEU A 156 -17.88 10.55 0.58
CA LEU A 156 -17.89 12.02 0.66
C LEU A 156 -19.14 12.53 1.38
N GLU A 157 -20.31 11.97 1.09
CA GLU A 157 -21.56 12.27 1.79
C GLU A 157 -21.42 11.97 3.28
N TYR A 158 -20.95 10.77 3.65
CA TYR A 158 -20.71 10.40 5.05
C TYR A 158 -19.74 11.36 5.76
N LEU A 159 -18.64 11.72 5.12
CA LEU A 159 -17.66 12.64 5.71
C LEU A 159 -18.24 14.06 5.84
N HIS A 160 -18.99 14.53 4.85
CA HIS A 160 -19.66 15.82 4.90
C HIS A 160 -20.64 15.89 6.06
N ASP A 161 -21.48 14.88 6.24
CA ASP A 161 -22.48 14.85 7.31
C ASP A 161 -21.85 14.72 8.71
N LYS A 162 -20.75 14.00 8.81
CA LYS A 162 -20.06 13.76 10.08
C LYS A 162 -19.29 14.97 10.60
N TYR A 163 -18.76 15.81 9.70
CA TYR A 163 -17.86 16.92 10.05
C TYR A 163 -18.46 18.31 9.77
N ARG A 164 -19.75 18.38 9.51
CA ARG A 164 -20.52 19.61 9.36
C ARG A 164 -21.04 20.09 10.72
#